data_cebb15c77e72568a2bbe06b3c6412f47
#
_entry.id   cebb15c77e72568a2bbe06b3c6412f47
#
_cell.length_a   1.000
_cell.length_b   1.000
_cell.length_c   1.000
_cell.angle_alpha   90.00
_cell.angle_beta   90.00
_cell.angle_gamma   90.00
#
_symmetry.space_group_name_H-M   'P 1'
#
loop_
_entity.id
_entity.type
_entity.pdbx_description
1 polymer ?
#
loop_
_entity_poly.entity_id
_entity_poly.type
_entity_poly.pdbx_seq_one_letter_code
_entity_poly.pdbx_strand_id
1 'polypeptide(L)'
;MSETNKPTIQVFQIHQDEFSFLGNENIITESSNFVHIWEHFFKMGGYGPILAYATDTKPINVWYTNNAGEKIYSQGLFVKNVEKIPDGYKLVDFPASDFLVITTEWMATNEEAVGENGNGQCNRYATTVQIPEGYVRNDGPGSLITEIEKENADTPNGSRYEVWVPIKKQ
;
A
#
# COMPACT_ATOMS: atom_id res chain seq x y z
N MET A 1 36.60 -0.02 3.69
CA MET A 1 35.31 0.64 3.76
C MET A 1 34.23 -0.36 3.37
N SER A 2 33.43 -0.73 4.31
CA SER A 2 32.34 -1.65 4.00
C SER A 2 31.22 -0.89 3.30
N GLU A 3 30.94 -1.28 2.08
CA GLU A 3 29.70 -0.84 1.46
C GLU A 3 28.54 -1.36 2.31
N THR A 4 27.61 -0.46 2.65
CA THR A 4 26.39 -0.89 3.30
C THR A 4 25.66 -1.80 2.32
N ASN A 5 25.59 -3.08 2.62
CA ASN A 5 24.86 -4.02 1.81
C ASN A 5 23.38 -3.62 1.79
N LYS A 6 22.91 -3.14 0.64
CA LYS A 6 21.48 -2.90 0.45
C LYS A 6 20.76 -4.25 0.44
N PRO A 7 19.61 -4.35 1.10
CA PRO A 7 18.78 -5.55 0.99
C PRO A 7 18.45 -5.86 -0.47
N THR A 8 18.44 -7.13 -0.81
CA THR A 8 18.11 -7.58 -2.17
C THR A 8 16.62 -7.35 -2.45
N ILE A 9 16.33 -6.78 -3.60
CA ILE A 9 14.95 -6.63 -4.07
C ILE A 9 14.40 -8.01 -4.43
N GLN A 10 13.18 -8.26 -3.99
CA GLN A 10 12.40 -9.45 -4.31
C GLN A 10 11.12 -9.02 -5.03
N VAL A 11 10.74 -9.75 -6.07
CA VAL A 11 9.52 -9.48 -6.83
C VAL A 11 8.75 -10.78 -6.99
N PHE A 12 7.46 -10.74 -6.69
CA PHE A 12 6.58 -11.89 -6.91
C PHE A 12 5.18 -11.43 -7.30
N GLN A 13 4.47 -12.29 -8.02
CA GLN A 13 3.11 -12.01 -8.46
C GLN A 13 2.12 -12.61 -7.47
N ILE A 14 1.06 -11.85 -7.16
CA ILE A 14 -0.05 -12.34 -6.37
C ILE A 14 -1.37 -12.08 -7.08
N HIS A 15 -2.37 -12.89 -6.76
CA HIS A 15 -3.76 -12.63 -7.07
C HIS A 15 -4.48 -12.28 -5.77
N GLN A 16 -5.15 -11.15 -5.75
CA GLN A 16 -5.96 -10.72 -4.62
C GLN A 16 -7.42 -10.86 -5.00
N ASP A 17 -8.17 -11.70 -4.29
CA ASP A 17 -9.62 -11.77 -4.46
C ASP A 17 -10.27 -10.44 -4.08
N GLU A 18 -11.54 -10.26 -4.39
CA GLU A 18 -12.28 -9.06 -3.97
C GLU A 18 -11.97 -8.74 -2.52
N PHE A 19 -11.71 -7.48 -2.22
CA PHE A 19 -11.35 -7.06 -0.88
C PHE A 19 -11.97 -5.71 -0.53
N SER A 20 -12.16 -5.49 0.76
CA SER A 20 -12.63 -4.23 1.30
C SER A 20 -11.52 -3.52 2.03
N PHE A 21 -11.49 -2.21 1.91
CA PHE A 21 -10.51 -1.34 2.54
C PHE A 21 -11.23 -0.26 3.33
N LEU A 22 -10.82 -0.07 4.57
CA LEU A 22 -11.37 0.94 5.46
C LEU A 22 -10.24 1.89 5.83
N GLY A 23 -10.37 3.16 5.44
CA GLY A 23 -9.28 4.10 5.62
C GLY A 23 -9.70 5.55 5.57
N ASN A 24 -8.74 6.42 5.81
CA ASN A 24 -8.89 7.86 5.74
C ASN A 24 -8.52 8.35 4.34
N GLU A 25 -9.52 8.73 3.55
CA GLU A 25 -9.31 9.22 2.19
C GLU A 25 -8.78 10.64 2.17
N ASN A 26 -7.76 10.85 1.34
CA ASN A 26 -7.21 12.19 1.08
C ASN A 26 -7.19 12.41 -0.43
N ILE A 27 -7.81 13.51 -0.88
CA ILE A 27 -7.71 13.93 -2.28
C ILE A 27 -6.33 14.52 -2.49
N ILE A 28 -5.58 13.97 -3.43
CA ILE A 28 -4.20 14.38 -3.68
C ILE A 28 -4.15 15.37 -4.82
N THR A 29 -3.53 16.52 -4.57
CA THR A 29 -3.29 17.58 -5.53
C THR A 29 -1.81 18.00 -5.44
N GLU A 30 -1.39 18.94 -6.29
CA GLU A 30 -0.03 19.46 -6.25
C GLU A 30 0.31 20.15 -4.92
N SER A 31 -0.71 20.64 -4.20
CA SER A 31 -0.53 21.31 -2.91
C SER A 31 -0.60 20.38 -1.71
N SER A 32 -0.78 19.07 -1.92
CA SER A 32 -0.89 18.10 -0.84
C SER A 32 0.39 18.02 -0.03
N ASN A 33 0.25 17.90 1.29
CA ASN A 33 1.35 17.79 2.24
C ASN A 33 1.19 16.49 3.04
N PHE A 34 2.05 15.51 2.77
CA PHE A 34 1.96 14.19 3.40
C PHE A 34 2.21 14.21 4.91
N VAL A 35 3.03 15.13 5.40
CA VAL A 35 3.23 15.28 6.85
C VAL A 35 1.90 15.63 7.51
N HIS A 36 1.17 16.60 6.95
CA HIS A 36 -0.14 17.00 7.47
C HIS A 36 -1.19 15.89 7.33
N ILE A 37 -1.15 15.13 6.24
CA ILE A 37 -2.04 13.99 6.02
C ILE A 37 -1.86 12.97 7.13
N TRP A 38 -0.62 12.61 7.44
CA TRP A 38 -0.31 11.63 8.49
C TRP A 38 -0.61 12.16 9.89
N GLU A 39 -0.30 13.44 10.16
CA GLU A 39 -0.65 14.08 11.43
C GLU A 39 -2.16 14.05 11.66
N HIS A 40 -2.94 14.40 10.63
CA HIS A 40 -4.40 14.36 10.70
C HIS A 40 -4.90 12.94 10.97
N PHE A 41 -4.36 11.96 10.26
CA PHE A 41 -4.74 10.56 10.42
C PHE A 41 -4.56 10.08 11.87
N PHE A 42 -3.40 10.33 12.45
CA PHE A 42 -3.14 9.92 13.82
C PHE A 42 -3.96 10.74 14.85
N LYS A 43 -4.21 12.00 14.55
CA LYS A 43 -5.04 12.85 15.41
C LYS A 43 -6.48 12.37 15.47
N MET A 44 -7.04 11.84 14.38
CA MET A 44 -8.40 11.32 14.36
C MET A 44 -8.52 9.91 14.98
N GLY A 45 -7.43 9.28 15.33
CA GLY A 45 -7.41 7.96 15.98
C GLY A 45 -6.52 6.92 15.29
N GLY A 46 -6.00 7.20 14.11
CA GLY A 46 -5.13 6.29 13.38
C GLY A 46 -5.80 4.95 13.06
N TYR A 47 -5.11 3.86 13.31
CA TYR A 47 -5.62 2.52 13.05
C TYR A 47 -6.56 1.99 14.13
N GLY A 48 -6.56 2.59 15.34
CA GLY A 48 -7.34 2.12 16.48
C GLY A 48 -8.81 1.89 16.19
N PRO A 49 -9.55 2.89 15.66
CA PRO A 49 -10.99 2.75 15.43
C PRO A 49 -11.40 1.68 14.42
N ILE A 50 -10.49 1.26 13.54
CA ILE A 50 -10.79 0.32 12.44
C ILE A 50 -10.20 -1.07 12.68
N LEU A 51 -9.36 -1.23 13.68
CA LEU A 51 -8.62 -2.46 13.94
C LEU A 51 -9.52 -3.68 14.19
N ALA A 52 -10.70 -3.48 14.78
CA ALA A 52 -11.63 -4.57 15.07
C ALA A 52 -12.14 -5.30 13.83
N TYR A 53 -12.12 -4.63 12.67
CA TYR A 53 -12.59 -5.22 11.40
C TYR A 53 -11.45 -5.77 10.53
N ALA A 54 -10.20 -5.62 10.97
CA ALA A 54 -9.04 -5.95 10.15
C ALA A 54 -8.94 -7.45 9.85
N THR A 55 -8.74 -7.78 8.58
CA THR A 55 -8.36 -9.13 8.16
C THR A 55 -6.84 -9.31 8.20
N ASP A 56 -6.14 -8.19 8.12
CA ASP A 56 -4.70 -8.11 8.26
C ASP A 56 -4.41 -6.83 9.07
N THR A 57 -3.65 -6.96 10.15
CA THR A 57 -3.34 -5.84 11.04
C THR A 57 -2.21 -4.96 10.54
N LYS A 58 -1.58 -5.30 9.41
CA LYS A 58 -0.49 -4.53 8.87
C LYS A 58 -1.01 -3.27 8.18
N PRO A 59 -0.38 -2.09 8.43
CA PRO A 59 -0.79 -0.83 7.80
C PRO A 59 -0.73 -0.90 6.28
N ILE A 60 -1.79 -0.41 5.64
CA ILE A 60 -1.94 -0.39 4.19
C ILE A 60 -2.25 1.03 3.74
N ASN A 61 -1.61 1.46 2.67
CA ASN A 61 -1.97 2.68 1.96
C ASN A 61 -2.41 2.30 0.55
N VAL A 62 -3.58 2.78 0.14
CA VAL A 62 -4.09 2.52 -1.21
C VAL A 62 -4.17 3.83 -1.98
N TRP A 63 -3.54 3.83 -3.14
CA TRP A 63 -3.68 4.90 -4.12
C TRP A 63 -4.70 4.46 -5.14
N TYR A 64 -5.78 5.22 -5.29
CA TYR A 64 -6.83 4.86 -6.24
C TYR A 64 -7.52 6.10 -6.81
N THR A 65 -8.33 5.88 -7.85
CA THR A 65 -9.14 6.91 -8.47
C THR A 65 -10.59 6.71 -8.04
N ASN A 66 -11.21 7.75 -7.49
CA ASN A 66 -12.61 7.67 -7.08
C ASN A 66 -13.55 7.88 -8.27
N ASN A 67 -14.88 7.80 -8.03
CA ASN A 67 -15.89 7.95 -9.07
C ASN A 67 -15.90 9.33 -9.73
N ALA A 68 -15.38 10.35 -9.05
CA ALA A 68 -15.24 11.70 -9.59
C ALA A 68 -13.95 11.90 -10.42
N GLY A 69 -13.12 10.86 -10.54
CA GLY A 69 -11.86 10.92 -11.26
C GLY A 69 -10.71 11.54 -10.46
N GLU A 70 -10.91 11.72 -9.16
CA GLU A 70 -9.90 12.31 -8.28
C GLU A 70 -8.91 11.26 -7.79
N LYS A 71 -7.65 11.67 -7.66
CA LYS A 71 -6.57 10.82 -7.13
C LYS A 71 -6.69 10.79 -5.61
N ILE A 72 -6.86 9.59 -5.06
CA ILE A 72 -7.03 9.37 -3.62
C ILE A 72 -5.82 8.62 -3.05
N TYR A 73 -5.37 9.06 -1.88
CA TYR A 73 -4.42 8.37 -1.04
C TYR A 73 -5.12 8.06 0.29
N SER A 74 -5.30 6.79 0.61
CA SER A 74 -6.02 6.38 1.80
C SER A 74 -5.17 5.51 2.70
N GLN A 75 -5.01 5.90 3.96
CA GLN A 75 -4.33 5.12 4.98
C GLN A 75 -5.36 4.29 5.73
N GLY A 76 -5.13 3.00 5.86
CA GLY A 76 -6.09 2.14 6.56
C GLY A 76 -5.68 0.69 6.62
N LEU A 77 -6.68 -0.18 6.62
CA LEU A 77 -6.51 -1.63 6.75
C LEU A 77 -7.44 -2.36 5.79
N PHE A 78 -7.02 -3.54 5.37
CA PHE A 78 -7.94 -4.50 4.76
C PHE A 78 -8.90 -5.01 5.83
N VAL A 79 -10.19 -5.00 5.50
CA VAL A 79 -11.25 -5.29 6.46
C VAL A 79 -12.28 -6.27 5.91
N LYS A 80 -13.11 -6.78 6.80
CA LYS A 80 -14.25 -7.62 6.44
C LYS A 80 -15.35 -7.43 7.46
N ASN A 81 -16.61 -7.58 7.01
CA ASN A 81 -17.78 -7.54 7.88
C ASN A 81 -17.87 -6.27 8.73
N VAL A 82 -17.70 -5.12 8.07
CA VAL A 82 -17.78 -3.83 8.76
C VAL A 82 -19.23 -3.51 9.07
N GLU A 83 -19.58 -3.50 10.34
CA GLU A 83 -20.95 -3.22 10.79
C GLU A 83 -21.23 -1.74 10.88
N LYS A 84 -20.23 -0.96 11.34
CA LYS A 84 -20.35 0.49 11.47
C LYS A 84 -19.04 1.15 11.07
N ILE A 85 -19.12 2.07 10.12
CA ILE A 85 -17.95 2.86 9.68
C ILE A 85 -17.69 3.94 10.69
N PRO A 86 -16.52 4.00 11.35
CA PRO A 86 -16.18 5.08 12.26
C PRO A 86 -16.12 6.43 11.53
N ASP A 87 -16.44 7.50 12.25
CA ASP A 87 -16.41 8.86 11.70
C ASP A 87 -15.02 9.18 11.12
N GLY A 88 -15.01 9.76 9.92
CA GLY A 88 -13.78 10.14 9.23
C GLY A 88 -13.14 9.04 8.38
N TYR A 89 -13.64 7.82 8.48
CA TYR A 89 -13.17 6.69 7.66
C TYR A 89 -14.16 6.38 6.55
N LYS A 90 -13.66 5.81 5.48
CA LYS A 90 -14.46 5.39 4.35
C LYS A 90 -14.18 3.95 3.98
N LEU A 91 -15.26 3.20 3.74
CA LEU A 91 -15.20 1.82 3.28
C LEU A 91 -15.26 1.79 1.76
N VAL A 92 -14.32 1.12 1.14
CA VAL A 92 -14.29 0.94 -0.31
C VAL A 92 -14.10 -0.54 -0.63
N ASP A 93 -14.94 -1.05 -1.52
CA ASP A 93 -14.82 -2.42 -2.02
C ASP A 93 -14.08 -2.39 -3.35
N PHE A 94 -13.05 -3.22 -3.47
CA PHE A 94 -12.26 -3.33 -4.70
C PHE A 94 -12.47 -4.70 -5.34
N PRO A 95 -12.50 -4.77 -6.68
CA PRO A 95 -12.63 -6.05 -7.39
C PRO A 95 -11.34 -6.87 -7.25
N ALA A 96 -11.45 -8.15 -7.55
CA ALA A 96 -10.28 -9.02 -7.63
C ALA A 96 -9.25 -8.44 -8.62
N SER A 97 -7.98 -8.50 -8.27
CA SER A 97 -6.91 -7.88 -9.04
C SER A 97 -5.61 -8.65 -8.90
N ASP A 98 -4.76 -8.54 -9.91
CA ASP A 98 -3.42 -9.09 -9.87
C ASP A 98 -2.40 -7.98 -9.59
N PHE A 99 -1.35 -8.32 -8.86
CA PHE A 99 -0.30 -7.37 -8.51
C PHE A 99 1.08 -8.01 -8.62
N LEU A 100 2.06 -7.19 -8.97
CA LEU A 100 3.45 -7.48 -8.66
C LEU A 100 3.78 -6.85 -7.32
N VAL A 101 4.23 -7.66 -6.39
CA VAL A 101 4.72 -7.19 -5.10
C VAL A 101 6.22 -7.00 -5.19
N ILE A 102 6.66 -5.78 -4.92
CA ILE A 102 8.06 -5.42 -4.89
C ILE A 102 8.43 -5.17 -3.44
N THR A 103 9.38 -5.91 -2.95
CA THR A 103 9.80 -5.84 -1.56
C THR A 103 11.30 -6.12 -1.45
N THR A 104 11.79 -6.23 -0.23
CA THR A 104 13.16 -6.63 0.06
C THR A 104 13.17 -7.94 0.83
N GLU A 105 14.35 -8.49 1.06
CA GLU A 105 14.51 -9.49 2.11
C GLU A 105 14.14 -8.87 3.46
N TRP A 106 13.89 -9.70 4.46
CA TRP A 106 13.50 -9.24 5.78
C TRP A 106 14.60 -8.40 6.42
N MET A 107 14.19 -7.29 7.02
CA MET A 107 15.06 -6.36 7.76
C MET A 107 14.81 -6.51 9.25
N ALA A 108 15.78 -6.11 10.06
CA ALA A 108 15.70 -6.29 11.50
C ALA A 108 14.62 -5.43 12.16
N THR A 109 14.41 -4.20 11.66
CA THR A 109 13.48 -3.23 12.26
C THR A 109 12.54 -2.63 11.23
N ASN A 110 11.38 -2.18 11.71
CA ASN A 110 10.44 -1.45 10.86
C ASN A 110 11.01 -0.09 10.40
N GLU A 111 11.82 0.55 11.25
CA GLU A 111 12.49 1.81 10.91
C GLU A 111 13.36 1.64 9.65
N GLU A 112 14.12 0.56 9.58
CA GLU A 112 14.91 0.24 8.38
C GLU A 112 14.01 -0.03 7.18
N ALA A 113 12.94 -0.78 7.38
CA ALA A 113 12.03 -1.17 6.30
C ALA A 113 11.32 0.03 5.65
N VAL A 114 10.94 1.04 6.44
CA VAL A 114 10.28 2.25 5.90
C VAL A 114 11.29 3.28 5.39
N GLY A 115 12.58 3.04 5.57
CA GLY A 115 13.65 3.95 5.17
C GLY A 115 14.04 3.82 3.69
N GLU A 116 15.14 4.45 3.36
CA GLU A 116 15.65 4.57 1.97
C GLU A 116 15.97 3.22 1.33
N ASN A 117 16.53 2.27 2.09
CA ASN A 117 16.90 0.96 1.59
C ASN A 117 15.73 -0.04 1.56
N GLY A 118 14.64 0.28 2.22
CA GLY A 118 13.39 -0.48 2.17
C GLY A 118 12.38 0.18 1.24
N ASN A 119 11.48 0.96 1.82
CA ASN A 119 10.44 1.69 1.09
C ASN A 119 11.00 2.48 -0.11
N GLY A 120 12.04 3.28 0.12
CA GLY A 120 12.64 4.10 -0.94
C GLY A 120 13.12 3.26 -2.12
N GLN A 121 13.86 2.18 -1.84
CA GLN A 121 14.35 1.27 -2.88
C GLN A 121 13.21 0.58 -3.63
N CYS A 122 12.20 0.11 -2.92
CA CYS A 122 11.03 -0.54 -3.51
C CYS A 122 10.26 0.40 -4.42
N ASN A 123 10.03 1.64 -3.99
CA ASN A 123 9.34 2.64 -4.80
C ASN A 123 10.09 2.97 -6.09
N ARG A 124 11.40 3.12 -6.03
CA ARG A 124 12.21 3.35 -7.23
C ARG A 124 12.16 2.18 -8.19
N TYR A 125 12.31 0.97 -7.66
CA TYR A 125 12.28 -0.25 -8.49
C TYR A 125 10.93 -0.47 -9.15
N ALA A 126 9.84 -0.11 -8.47
CA ALA A 126 8.48 -0.27 -8.98
C ALA A 126 8.26 0.49 -10.30
N THR A 127 8.96 1.59 -10.53
CA THR A 127 8.81 2.39 -11.76
C THR A 127 9.37 1.68 -13.00
N THR A 128 10.32 0.78 -12.83
CA THR A 128 11.04 0.13 -13.93
C THR A 128 10.95 -1.39 -13.90
N VAL A 129 10.16 -1.96 -12.98
CA VAL A 129 10.05 -3.42 -12.84
C VAL A 129 9.57 -4.06 -14.13
N GLN A 130 10.19 -5.19 -14.48
CA GLN A 130 9.77 -5.97 -15.64
C GLN A 130 8.44 -6.67 -15.37
N ILE A 131 7.48 -6.46 -16.25
CA ILE A 131 6.17 -7.09 -16.13
C ILE A 131 6.22 -8.50 -16.72
N PRO A 132 5.65 -9.52 -16.06
CA PRO A 132 5.63 -10.88 -16.57
C PRO A 132 5.01 -10.99 -17.97
N GLU A 133 5.49 -11.94 -18.75
CA GLU A 133 4.92 -12.22 -20.07
C GLU A 133 3.43 -12.51 -19.97
N GLY A 134 2.64 -11.94 -20.87
CA GLY A 134 1.18 -12.08 -20.89
C GLY A 134 0.44 -11.07 -20.02
N TYR A 135 1.16 -10.19 -19.34
CA TYR A 135 0.59 -9.14 -18.49
C TYR A 135 1.07 -7.76 -18.93
N VAL A 136 0.33 -6.75 -18.54
CA VAL A 136 0.70 -5.34 -18.69
C VAL A 136 0.43 -4.60 -17.39
N ARG A 137 1.08 -3.46 -17.19
CA ARG A 137 0.79 -2.59 -16.05
C ARG A 137 -0.67 -2.12 -16.11
N ASN A 138 -1.27 -2.00 -14.94
CA ASN A 138 -2.65 -1.51 -14.79
C ASN A 138 -2.68 -0.36 -13.78
N ASP A 139 -1.71 0.54 -13.83
CA ASP A 139 -1.54 1.66 -12.92
C ASP A 139 -1.52 3.02 -13.67
N GLY A 140 -1.93 3.02 -14.93
CA GLY A 140 -1.99 4.22 -15.74
C GLY A 140 -3.31 4.98 -15.60
N PRO A 141 -3.50 6.03 -16.43
CA PRO A 141 -4.74 6.80 -16.43
C PRO A 141 -5.96 5.89 -16.63
N GLY A 142 -6.99 6.09 -15.80
CA GLY A 142 -8.21 5.29 -15.85
C GLY A 142 -8.17 4.00 -15.04
N SER A 143 -7.02 3.62 -14.48
CA SER A 143 -6.94 2.47 -13.58
C SER A 143 -7.59 2.80 -12.25
N LEU A 144 -8.32 1.83 -11.68
CA LEU A 144 -8.99 2.02 -10.39
C LEU A 144 -7.96 2.15 -9.27
N ILE A 145 -7.10 1.14 -9.12
CA ILE A 145 -6.00 1.17 -8.14
C ILE A 145 -4.72 1.47 -8.91
N THR A 146 -3.94 2.42 -8.42
CA THR A 146 -2.65 2.76 -9.04
C THR A 146 -1.46 2.23 -8.24
N GLU A 147 -1.62 2.03 -6.94
CA GLU A 147 -0.58 1.46 -6.09
C GLU A 147 -1.15 1.04 -4.74
N ILE A 148 -0.61 -0.03 -4.17
CA ILE A 148 -0.84 -0.39 -2.77
C ILE A 148 0.54 -0.44 -2.11
N GLU A 149 0.62 0.11 -0.91
CA GLU A 149 1.81 0.07 -0.06
C GLU A 149 1.47 -0.64 1.24
N LYS A 150 2.35 -1.54 1.69
CA LYS A 150 2.12 -2.30 2.92
C LYS A 150 3.35 -2.28 3.81
N GLU A 151 3.15 -1.89 5.07
CA GLU A 151 4.15 -2.06 6.11
C GLU A 151 4.02 -3.46 6.72
N ASN A 152 4.78 -4.41 6.19
CA ASN A 152 4.78 -5.78 6.72
C ASN A 152 5.78 -5.86 7.88
N ALA A 153 5.38 -5.25 8.99
CA ALA A 153 6.25 -4.98 10.14
C ALA A 153 6.08 -6.00 11.25
N ASP A 154 7.13 -6.15 12.05
CA ASP A 154 7.11 -6.91 13.32
C ASP A 154 6.60 -8.33 13.16
N THR A 155 7.06 -9.01 12.11
CA THR A 155 6.78 -10.44 11.91
C THR A 155 7.86 -11.27 12.58
N PRO A 156 7.66 -12.59 12.76
CA PRO A 156 8.71 -13.48 13.26
C PRO A 156 9.99 -13.46 12.43
N ASN A 157 9.89 -13.08 11.15
CA ASN A 157 11.05 -13.00 10.24
C ASN A 157 11.69 -11.60 10.20
N GLY A 158 11.07 -10.61 10.83
CA GLY A 158 11.49 -9.21 10.79
C GLY A 158 10.46 -8.32 10.13
N SER A 159 10.93 -7.25 9.51
CA SER A 159 10.07 -6.25 8.86
C SER A 159 10.51 -6.02 7.42
N ARG A 160 9.54 -5.73 6.55
CA ARG A 160 9.83 -5.27 5.18
C ARG A 160 8.67 -4.41 4.68
N TYR A 161 8.97 -3.52 3.76
CA TYR A 161 7.98 -2.70 3.09
C TYR A 161 7.63 -3.33 1.74
N GLU A 162 6.38 -3.25 1.34
CA GLU A 162 5.93 -3.80 0.06
C GLU A 162 5.27 -2.71 -0.77
N VAL A 163 5.61 -2.65 -2.05
CA VAL A 163 4.94 -1.82 -3.04
C VAL A 163 4.27 -2.76 -4.04
N TRP A 164 2.97 -2.66 -4.17
CA TRP A 164 2.18 -3.51 -5.06
C TRP A 164 1.82 -2.74 -6.33
N VAL A 165 2.31 -3.22 -7.45
CA VAL A 165 2.04 -2.64 -8.77
C VAL A 165 0.89 -3.41 -9.41
N PRO A 166 -0.25 -2.76 -9.70
CA PRO A 166 -1.35 -3.42 -10.39
C PRO A 166 -0.94 -3.88 -11.79
N ILE A 167 -1.30 -5.10 -12.13
CA ILE A 167 -1.10 -5.67 -13.46
C ILE A 167 -2.40 -6.33 -13.93
N LYS A 168 -2.53 -6.53 -15.23
CA LYS A 168 -3.68 -7.24 -15.82
C LYS A 168 -3.21 -8.07 -16.99
N LYS A 169 -3.99 -9.10 -17.32
CA LYS A 169 -3.74 -9.90 -18.52
C LYS A 169 -3.86 -9.02 -19.77
N GLN A 170 -2.97 -9.28 -20.68
CA GLN A 170 -2.88 -8.61 -21.96
C GLN A 170 -4.09 -8.93 -22.85
#